data_96a803b8adc67cd45381a76c18b80b97
#
_entry.id   96a803b8adc67cd45381a76c18b80b97
#
_cell.length_a   1.000
_cell.length_b   1.000
_cell.length_c   1.000
_cell.angle_alpha   90.00
_cell.angle_beta   90.00
_cell.angle_gamma   90.00
#
_symmetry.space_group_name_H-M   'P 1'
#
loop_
_entity.id
_entity.type
_entity.pdbx_description
1 polymer ?
#
loop_
_entity_poly.entity_id
_entity_poly.type
_entity_poly.pdbx_seq_one_letter_code
_entity_poly.pdbx_strand_id
1 'polypeptide(L)'
;MNIVHTPLATAGRLPNPIAVFNGLDKITGVTTTFEIPIGEEKRFGGLIVKPEACYTRPPTEEPKTTTFVEVDEVISNDTRKRIFSGWMFAESPGLNAVEHPIFDVWRTYFPSTRANVP
;
A
#
# COMPACT_ATOMS: atom_id res chain seq x y z
N MET A 1 15.99 31.18 5.52
CA MET A 1 15.75 30.45 5.29
C MET A 1 15.33 29.47 5.73
N ASN A 2 14.98 29.24 5.86
CA ASN A 2 14.42 28.34 6.15
C ASN A 2 14.50 27.24 6.24
N ILE A 3 14.66 26.90 6.41
CA ILE A 3 14.83 26.05 6.51
C ILE A 3 14.47 25.12 6.87
N VAL A 4 14.28 24.85 6.78
CA VAL A 4 13.96 23.96 6.94
C VAL A 4 14.03 23.06 7.80
N HIS A 5 13.75 22.80 8.50
CA HIS A 5 13.89 21.89 9.25
C HIS A 5 12.92 20.96 9.56
N THR A 6 12.08 20.96 9.26
CA THR A 6 11.02 20.05 9.11
C THR A 6 11.40 18.61 9.14
N PRO A 7 12.49 18.23 8.56
CA PRO A 7 12.90 16.83 8.63
C PRO A 7 12.99 16.29 10.03
N LEU A 8 13.18 17.15 11.01
CA LEU A 8 13.23 16.67 12.37
C LEU A 8 11.89 16.14 12.84
N ALA A 9 10.81 16.78 12.39
CA ALA A 9 9.48 16.35 12.79
C ALA A 9 9.14 14.98 12.20
N THR A 10 9.79 14.60 11.12
CA THR A 10 9.51 13.33 10.47
C THR A 10 10.61 12.31 10.66
N ALA A 11 11.47 12.52 11.65
CA ALA A 11 12.50 11.55 11.97
C ALA A 11 11.87 10.21 12.21
N GLY A 12 12.14 9.17 11.66
CA GLY A 12 11.52 7.87 11.81
C GLY A 12 10.39 7.59 10.87
N ARG A 13 9.95 8.61 10.09
CA ARG A 13 8.87 8.42 9.13
C ARG A 13 9.21 9.23 7.88
N LEU A 14 9.51 8.55 6.81
CA LEU A 14 9.88 9.18 5.55
C LEU A 14 8.72 9.02 4.56
N PRO A 15 8.26 10.12 3.94
CA PRO A 15 7.23 10.00 2.90
C PRO A 15 7.76 9.17 1.75
N ASN A 16 6.89 8.33 1.21
CA ASN A 16 7.24 7.50 0.09
C ASN A 16 6.22 7.76 -1.03
N PRO A 17 6.68 8.15 -2.21
CA PRO A 17 5.74 8.54 -3.28
C PRO A 17 5.00 7.39 -3.92
N ILE A 18 5.45 6.16 -3.72
CA ILE A 18 4.85 5.01 -4.38
C ILE A 18 4.62 3.91 -3.35
N ALA A 19 3.44 3.32 -3.38
CA ALA A 19 3.10 2.18 -2.53
C ALA A 19 3.08 0.91 -3.38
N VAL A 20 3.58 -0.19 -2.81
CA VAL A 20 3.65 -1.47 -3.50
C VAL A 20 2.71 -2.44 -2.81
N PHE A 21 1.90 -3.11 -3.62
CA PHE A 21 0.90 -4.05 -3.12
C PHE A 21 1.04 -5.40 -3.82
N ASN A 22 0.61 -6.44 -3.14
CA ASN A 22 0.35 -7.72 -3.76
C ASN A 22 -1.14 -7.93 -3.78
N GLY A 23 -1.63 -8.47 -4.88
CA GLY A 23 -3.03 -8.84 -5.00
C GLY A 23 -3.15 -10.29 -5.40
N LEU A 24 -4.05 -11.01 -4.76
CA LEU A 24 -4.32 -12.42 -5.07
C LEU A 24 -5.71 -12.54 -5.65
N ASP A 25 -5.78 -13.16 -6.81
CA ASP A 25 -7.05 -13.58 -7.40
C ASP A 25 -7.30 -15.00 -6.91
N LYS A 26 -8.31 -15.16 -6.07
CA LYS A 26 -8.56 -16.46 -5.42
C LYS A 26 -9.13 -17.49 -6.37
N ILE A 27 -9.70 -17.06 -7.48
CA ILE A 27 -10.25 -17.99 -8.47
C ILE A 27 -9.11 -18.63 -9.27
N THR A 28 -8.16 -17.82 -9.74
CA THR A 28 -7.06 -18.33 -10.55
C THR A 28 -5.86 -18.73 -9.72
N GLY A 29 -5.76 -18.24 -8.48
CA GLY A 29 -4.58 -18.46 -7.64
C GLY A 29 -3.40 -17.62 -8.01
N VAL A 30 -3.56 -16.62 -8.87
CA VAL A 30 -2.45 -15.80 -9.35
C VAL A 30 -2.25 -14.62 -8.43
N THR A 31 -1.00 -14.40 -8.02
CA THR A 31 -0.60 -13.24 -7.24
C THR A 31 0.13 -12.27 -8.15
N THR A 32 -0.25 -11.00 -8.07
CA THR A 32 0.34 -9.93 -8.88
C THR A 32 0.87 -8.84 -7.96
N THR A 33 2.07 -8.37 -8.26
CA THR A 33 2.64 -7.22 -7.54
C THR A 33 2.42 -5.98 -8.40
N PHE A 34 1.92 -4.91 -7.78
CA PHE A 34 1.67 -3.68 -8.52
C PHE A 34 2.00 -2.46 -7.67
N GLU A 35 2.39 -1.39 -8.34
CA GLU A 35 2.78 -0.14 -7.71
C GLU A 35 1.74 0.92 -7.99
N ILE A 36 1.45 1.74 -6.99
CA ILE A 36 0.50 2.84 -7.15
C ILE A 36 1.12 4.09 -6.56
N PRO A 37 1.26 5.16 -7.34
CA PRO A 37 1.67 6.44 -6.78
C PRO A 37 0.65 6.93 -5.78
N ILE A 38 1.13 7.56 -4.72
CA ILE A 38 0.25 8.06 -3.66
C ILE A 38 -0.75 9.04 -4.26
N GLY A 39 -2.01 8.85 -3.90
CA GLY A 39 -3.10 9.68 -4.39
C GLY A 39 -3.74 9.22 -5.68
N GLU A 40 -3.16 8.21 -6.32
CA GLU A 40 -3.74 7.68 -7.56
C GLU A 40 -4.46 6.38 -7.29
N GLU A 41 -5.35 6.02 -8.20
CA GLU A 41 -6.13 4.80 -8.11
C GLU A 41 -5.61 3.78 -9.11
N LYS A 42 -5.67 2.51 -8.73
CA LYS A 42 -5.36 1.43 -9.65
C LYS A 42 -6.38 0.32 -9.49
N ARG A 43 -6.83 -0.19 -10.62
CA ARG A 43 -7.80 -1.27 -10.63
C ARG A 43 -7.10 -2.61 -10.50
N PHE A 44 -7.61 -3.44 -9.58
CA PHE A 44 -7.19 -4.81 -9.45
C PHE A 44 -8.44 -5.68 -9.44
N GLY A 45 -8.70 -6.34 -10.56
CA GLY A 45 -9.94 -7.11 -10.69
C GLY A 45 -11.15 -6.21 -10.51
N GLY A 46 -12.01 -6.57 -9.59
CA GLY A 46 -13.19 -5.76 -9.27
C GLY A 46 -12.96 -4.71 -8.21
N LEU A 47 -11.72 -4.49 -7.81
CA LEU A 47 -11.39 -3.53 -6.76
C LEU A 47 -10.63 -2.35 -7.32
N ILE A 48 -10.79 -1.20 -6.67
CA ILE A 48 -9.99 -0.01 -6.97
C ILE A 48 -9.24 0.34 -5.70
N VAL A 49 -7.92 0.40 -5.80
CA VAL A 49 -7.03 0.61 -4.66
C VAL A 49 -6.42 1.99 -4.76
N LYS A 50 -6.53 2.76 -3.68
CA LYS A 50 -5.98 4.12 -3.64
C LYS A 50 -5.17 4.31 -2.36
N PRO A 51 -3.85 4.39 -2.45
CA PRO A 51 -3.04 4.74 -1.30
C PRO A 51 -3.08 6.24 -1.08
N GLU A 52 -3.37 6.65 0.16
CA GLU A 52 -3.45 8.08 0.49
C GLU A 52 -2.16 8.59 1.09
N ALA A 53 -1.41 7.74 1.77
CA ALA A 53 -0.15 8.12 2.37
C ALA A 53 0.71 6.88 2.55
N CYS A 54 2.01 7.04 2.43
CA CYS A 54 2.94 5.92 2.59
C CYS A 54 4.20 6.44 3.27
N TYR A 55 4.62 5.76 4.32
CA TYR A 55 5.80 6.13 5.09
C TYR A 55 6.70 4.94 5.28
N THR A 56 8.01 5.19 5.27
CA THR A 56 9.02 4.20 5.59
C THR A 56 9.90 4.75 6.70
N ARG A 57 10.52 3.86 7.46
CA ARG A 57 11.49 4.28 8.45
C ARG A 57 12.86 4.40 7.83
N PRO A 58 13.75 5.24 8.43
CA PRO A 58 15.12 5.35 7.91
C PRO A 58 15.84 4.02 7.96
N PRO A 59 16.85 3.82 7.11
CA PRO A 59 17.58 2.55 7.09
C PRO A 59 18.28 2.22 8.41
N THR A 60 18.52 3.22 9.24
CA THR A 60 19.16 2.97 10.53
C THR A 60 18.24 2.37 11.56
N GLU A 61 16.96 2.26 11.25
CA GLU A 61 15.98 1.68 12.15
C GLU A 61 15.44 0.40 11.54
N GLU A 62 14.70 -0.33 12.37
CA GLU A 62 14.03 -1.52 11.87
C GLU A 62 13.10 -1.12 10.74
N PRO A 63 13.18 -1.77 9.57
CA PRO A 63 12.36 -1.38 8.43
C PRO A 63 10.88 -1.53 8.74
N LYS A 64 10.14 -0.49 8.47
CA LYS A 64 8.68 -0.50 8.59
C LYS A 64 8.11 0.37 7.50
N THR A 65 7.10 -0.16 6.82
CA THR A 65 6.41 0.59 5.79
C THR A 65 4.93 0.55 6.10
N THR A 66 4.33 1.72 6.28
CA THR A 66 2.91 1.84 6.56
C THR A 66 2.25 2.67 5.47
N THR A 67 1.05 2.28 5.09
CA THR A 67 0.31 2.97 4.04
C THR A 67 -1.14 3.08 4.45
N PHE A 68 -1.70 4.28 4.35
CA PHE A 68 -3.13 4.45 4.52
C PHE A 68 -3.79 4.22 3.17
N VAL A 69 -4.72 3.28 3.12
CA VAL A 69 -5.28 2.77 1.88
C VAL A 69 -6.79 2.82 1.94
N GLU A 70 -7.39 3.23 0.84
CA GLU A 70 -8.83 3.11 0.64
C GLU A 70 -9.07 2.18 -0.53
N VAL A 71 -10.02 1.26 -0.36
CA VAL A 71 -10.33 0.29 -1.42
C VAL A 71 -11.83 0.29 -1.64
N ASP A 72 -12.21 0.40 -2.90
CA ASP A 72 -13.62 0.34 -3.32
C ASP A 72 -13.84 -0.90 -4.16
N GLU A 73 -15.02 -1.47 -3.99
CA GLU A 73 -15.48 -2.55 -4.87
C GLU A 73 -16.34 -1.94 -5.97
N VAL A 74 -16.08 -2.31 -7.21
CA VAL A 74 -16.89 -1.84 -8.33
C VAL A 74 -18.13 -2.69 -8.43
N ILE A 75 -19.29 -2.07 -8.18
CA ILE A 75 -20.57 -2.74 -8.22
C ILE A 75 -21.11 -2.71 -9.64
N SER A 76 -21.01 -1.54 -10.29
CA SER A 76 -21.46 -1.39 -11.66
C SER A 76 -20.65 -0.27 -12.27
N ASN A 77 -20.92 0.07 -13.53
CA ASN A 77 -20.14 1.11 -14.23
C ASN A 77 -20.09 2.42 -13.46
N ASP A 78 -21.15 2.75 -12.76
CA ASP A 78 -21.24 4.06 -12.09
C ASP A 78 -21.25 3.96 -10.58
N THR A 79 -21.13 2.75 -10.01
CA THR A 79 -21.33 2.57 -8.58
C THR A 79 -20.15 1.85 -7.97
N ARG A 80 -19.61 2.43 -6.91
CA ARG A 80 -18.54 1.83 -6.13
C ARG A 80 -18.95 1.78 -4.66
N LYS A 81 -18.44 0.81 -3.95
CA LYS A 81 -18.71 0.65 -2.52
C LYS A 81 -17.38 0.60 -1.78
N ARG A 82 -17.20 1.47 -0.80
CA ARG A 82 -16.00 1.44 0.03
C ARG A 82 -16.01 0.17 0.89
N ILE A 83 -15.00 -0.67 0.74
CA ILE A 83 -14.90 -1.91 1.51
C ILE A 83 -13.73 -1.90 2.47
N PHE A 84 -12.81 -0.96 2.34
CA PHE A 84 -11.66 -0.88 3.23
C PHE A 84 -11.17 0.55 3.33
N SER A 85 -10.82 0.97 4.53
CA SER A 85 -10.19 2.26 4.77
C SER A 85 -9.37 2.13 6.04
N GLY A 86 -8.04 2.15 5.90
CA GLY A 86 -7.20 1.96 7.07
C GLY A 86 -5.74 1.84 6.71
N TRP A 87 -4.95 1.56 7.72
CA TRP A 87 -3.50 1.41 7.58
C TRP A 87 -3.14 -0.03 7.29
N MET A 88 -2.25 -0.20 6.32
CA MET A 88 -1.65 -1.50 6.01
C MET A 88 -0.16 -1.45 6.32
N PHE A 89 0.39 -2.59 6.73
CA PHE A 89 1.77 -2.69 7.18
C PHE A 89 2.49 -3.76 6.37
N ALA A 90 3.59 -3.37 5.72
CA ALA A 90 4.32 -4.31 4.88
C ALA A 90 4.97 -5.43 5.69
N GLU A 91 5.40 -5.11 6.92
CA GLU A 91 6.04 -6.10 7.77
C GLU A 91 5.04 -7.04 8.44
N SER A 92 3.75 -6.72 8.38
CA SER A 92 2.70 -7.55 8.96
C SER A 92 1.51 -7.58 8.00
N PRO A 93 1.66 -8.20 6.85
CA PRO A 93 0.64 -8.09 5.80
C PRO A 93 -0.70 -8.70 6.18
N GLY A 94 -0.73 -9.63 7.12
CA GLY A 94 -2.01 -10.21 7.55
C GLY A 94 -2.75 -9.38 8.56
N LEU A 95 -2.16 -8.30 9.07
CA LEU A 95 -2.77 -7.55 10.15
C LEU A 95 -3.95 -6.72 9.68
N ASN A 96 -3.77 -5.99 8.60
CA ASN A 96 -4.85 -5.17 8.02
C ASN A 96 -4.76 -5.31 6.52
N ALA A 97 -5.39 -6.33 5.99
CA ALA A 97 -5.40 -6.58 4.56
C ALA A 97 -6.85 -6.59 4.09
N VAL A 98 -7.04 -6.36 2.80
CA VAL A 98 -8.36 -6.48 2.21
C VAL A 98 -8.64 -7.95 1.99
N GLU A 99 -9.75 -8.42 2.55
CA GLU A 99 -10.23 -9.77 2.31
C GLU A 99 -11.59 -9.68 1.63
N HIS A 100 -11.62 -10.06 0.40
CA HIS A 100 -12.82 -10.07 -0.42
C HIS A 100 -13.05 -11.52 -0.83
N PRO A 101 -14.28 -11.94 -1.11
CA PRO A 101 -14.50 -13.34 -1.53
C PRO A 101 -13.64 -13.78 -2.71
N ILE A 102 -13.27 -12.86 -3.60
CA ILE A 102 -12.54 -13.19 -4.81
C ILE A 102 -11.11 -12.65 -4.78
N PHE A 103 -10.86 -11.54 -4.09
CA PHE A 103 -9.58 -10.85 -4.14
C PHE A 103 -9.05 -10.57 -2.76
N ASP A 104 -7.74 -10.76 -2.57
CA ASP A 104 -7.02 -10.27 -1.41
C ASP A 104 -6.02 -9.23 -1.87
N VAL A 105 -5.83 -8.17 -1.08
CA VAL A 105 -4.84 -7.14 -1.37
C VAL A 105 -4.12 -6.82 -0.07
N TRP A 106 -2.78 -6.78 -0.13
CA TRP A 106 -1.99 -6.43 1.04
C TRP A 106 -0.77 -5.64 0.62
N ARG A 107 -0.19 -4.93 1.59
CA ARG A 107 0.98 -4.10 1.39
C ARG A 107 2.24 -4.94 1.39
N THR A 108 3.19 -4.58 0.54
CA THR A 108 4.47 -5.27 0.52
C THR A 108 5.57 -4.24 0.30
N TYR A 109 6.81 -4.70 0.28
CA TYR A 109 7.98 -3.86 0.05
C TYR A 109 8.23 -3.70 -1.43
N PHE A 110 9.00 -2.64 -1.76
CA PHE A 110 9.44 -2.48 -3.14
C PHE A 110 10.24 -3.70 -3.56
N PRO A 111 9.99 -4.25 -4.73
CA PRO A 111 10.76 -5.40 -5.19
C PRO A 111 12.24 -5.13 -5.25
N SER A 112 12.64 -3.94 -5.74
CA SER A 112 14.06 -3.61 -5.81
C SER A 112 14.69 -3.55 -4.43
N THR A 113 13.97 -3.05 -3.45
CA THR A 113 14.47 -3.00 -2.08
C THR A 113 14.70 -4.40 -1.55
N ARG A 114 13.75 -5.29 -1.81
CA ARG A 114 13.90 -6.67 -1.37
C ARG A 114 15.04 -7.37 -2.06
N ALA A 115 15.22 -7.10 -3.32
CA ALA A 115 16.32 -7.72 -4.06
C ALA A 115 17.67 -7.28 -3.53
N ASN A 116 17.75 -6.10 -2.96
CA ASN A 116 19.01 -5.57 -2.46
C ASN A 116 19.24 -5.85 -0.99
N VAL A 117 18.28 -6.40 -0.31
CA VAL A 117 18.43 -6.74 1.10
C VAL A 117 19.21 -8.05 1.18
N PRO A 118 20.34 -8.04 1.88
CA PRO A 118 21.18 -9.25 1.99
C PRO A 118 20.47 -10.38 2.68
#